data_ad56a3a9133962a7b351ba4c3aae4fce
#
_entry.id   ad56a3a9133962a7b351ba4c3aae4fce
#
_cell.length_a   1.000
_cell.length_b   1.000
_cell.length_c   1.000
_cell.angle_alpha   90.00
_cell.angle_beta   90.00
_cell.angle_gamma   90.00
#
_symmetry.space_group_name_H-M   'P 1'
#
loop_
_entity.id
_entity.type
_entity.pdbx_description
1 polymer ?
#
loop_
_entity_poly.entity_id
_entity_poly.type
_entity_poly.pdbx_seq_one_letter_code
_entity_poly.pdbx_strand_id
1 'polypeptide(L)'
;MRIKVQIYMNRKFLLTFFIFALGGGFSLTAQDTVTKPSKNNMTLKEWKVDAVTNHKILDHLTIYNEIGKKIEEIEYDSKGQKWRKKYEHGANGKVARELVYNSANRLDNIRKYEYDEFGRRKIEYIYDAKGKLKRYKVYEYIAGEEK
;
A
#
# COMPACT_ATOMS: atom_id res chain seq x y z
N MET A 1 10.13 19.15 -4.72
CA MET A 1 10.43 19.20 -3.28
C MET A 1 10.21 17.80 -2.69
N ARG A 2 11.29 17.08 -2.37
CA ARG A 2 11.20 15.69 -1.87
C ARG A 2 11.05 15.73 -0.35
N ILE A 3 9.93 15.27 0.16
CA ILE A 3 9.70 15.14 1.60
C ILE A 3 10.38 13.85 2.07
N LYS A 4 11.43 13.99 2.91
CA LYS A 4 12.04 12.85 3.62
C LYS A 4 11.16 12.51 4.82
N VAL A 5 10.64 11.29 4.83
CA VAL A 5 9.98 10.72 6.02
C VAL A 5 11.08 10.40 7.03
N GLN A 6 11.12 11.13 8.14
CA GLN A 6 12.06 10.90 9.23
C GLN A 6 11.43 9.97 10.27
N ILE A 7 11.96 8.76 10.33
CA ILE A 7 11.57 7.79 11.36
C ILE A 7 12.33 8.16 12.64
N TYR A 8 11.61 8.53 13.69
CA TYR A 8 12.18 8.77 15.01
C TYR A 8 12.58 7.42 15.63
N MET A 9 13.87 7.14 15.66
CA MET A 9 14.43 6.07 16.49
C MET A 9 15.00 6.64 17.78
N ASN A 10 14.46 6.22 18.92
CA ASN A 10 14.97 6.51 20.24
C ASN A 10 16.36 5.85 20.42
N ARG A 11 17.39 6.70 20.50
CA ARG A 11 18.76 6.26 20.81
C ARG A 11 19.02 6.35 22.32
N LYS A 12 19.14 5.22 22.98
CA LYS A 12 19.98 5.07 24.16
C LYS A 12 20.86 3.84 23.90
N PHE A 13 22.08 4.04 23.43
CA PHE A 13 23.13 3.05 23.54
C PHE A 13 24.41 3.71 24.04
N LEU A 14 24.85 3.20 25.19
CA LEU A 14 26.06 3.53 25.91
C LEU A 14 27.28 3.00 25.13
N LEU A 15 28.27 3.86 24.94
CA LEU A 15 29.58 3.48 24.40
C LEU A 15 30.41 2.81 25.50
N THR A 16 30.88 1.59 25.28
CA THR A 16 31.98 1.03 26.02
C THR A 16 33.06 0.65 25.02
N PHE A 17 34.17 1.39 25.07
CA PHE A 17 35.40 1.09 24.31
C PHE A 17 36.16 -0.06 24.98
N PHE A 18 36.48 -1.10 24.22
CA PHE A 18 37.58 -2.02 24.55
C PHE A 18 38.49 -2.15 23.33
N ILE A 19 39.72 -1.68 23.52
CA ILE A 19 40.85 -1.88 22.59
C ILE A 19 41.49 -3.21 22.93
N PHE A 20 41.54 -4.13 21.97
CA PHE A 20 42.57 -5.19 21.96
C PHE A 20 43.07 -5.43 20.55
N ALA A 21 44.36 -5.31 20.40
CA ALA A 21 45.11 -5.46 19.16
C ALA A 21 45.46 -6.92 18.89
N LEU A 22 45.69 -7.20 17.61
CA LEU A 22 46.44 -8.27 16.97
C LEU A 22 45.66 -9.46 16.38
N GLY A 23 45.74 -9.52 15.06
CA GLY A 23 45.91 -10.76 14.29
C GLY A 23 44.70 -11.32 13.59
N GLY A 24 44.68 -11.26 12.27
CA GLY A 24 43.90 -12.16 11.44
C GLY A 24 42.65 -11.52 10.80
N GLY A 25 42.77 -11.20 9.52
CA GLY A 25 41.68 -10.63 8.73
C GLY A 25 40.50 -11.59 8.57
N PHE A 26 39.39 -11.27 9.23
CA PHE A 26 38.07 -11.69 8.82
C PHE A 26 37.26 -10.41 8.56
N SER A 27 37.12 -10.06 7.28
CA SER A 27 36.18 -9.07 6.86
C SER A 27 34.76 -9.65 7.03
N LEU A 28 34.22 -9.52 8.24
CA LEU A 28 32.77 -9.65 8.45
C LEU A 28 32.11 -8.40 7.86
N THR A 29 31.76 -8.43 6.58
CA THR A 29 30.78 -7.54 6.03
C THR A 29 29.45 -7.92 6.66
N ALA A 30 29.11 -7.26 7.76
CA ALA A 30 27.74 -7.26 8.26
C ALA A 30 26.88 -6.58 7.17
N GLN A 31 26.30 -7.36 6.28
CA GLN A 31 25.17 -6.91 5.48
C GLN A 31 24.04 -6.65 6.48
N ASP A 32 23.82 -5.39 6.82
CA ASP A 32 22.57 -4.94 7.42
C ASP A 32 21.45 -5.24 6.41
N THR A 33 20.92 -6.46 6.49
CA THR A 33 19.68 -6.80 5.80
C THR A 33 18.57 -5.99 6.46
N VAL A 34 18.30 -4.81 5.92
CA VAL A 34 17.12 -4.02 6.27
C VAL A 34 15.90 -4.83 5.85
N THR A 35 15.42 -5.68 6.76
CA THR A 35 14.19 -6.44 6.53
C THR A 35 13.04 -5.46 6.40
N LYS A 36 12.39 -5.48 5.25
CA LYS A 36 11.19 -4.66 5.01
C LYS A 36 10.15 -4.98 6.10
N PRO A 37 9.63 -3.97 6.83
CA PRO A 37 8.67 -4.22 7.89
C PRO A 37 7.44 -4.96 7.35
N SER A 38 6.99 -5.96 8.11
CA SER A 38 5.78 -6.72 7.78
C SER A 38 4.56 -5.80 7.75
N LYS A 39 3.67 -6.03 6.79
CA LYS A 39 2.38 -5.33 6.69
C LYS A 39 1.24 -6.09 7.38
N ASN A 40 1.54 -7.16 8.11
CA ASN A 40 0.53 -8.00 8.75
C ASN A 40 -0.27 -7.21 9.80
N ASN A 41 -1.60 -7.22 9.69
CA ASN A 41 -2.53 -6.47 10.55
C ASN A 41 -2.18 -4.97 10.68
N MET A 42 -1.54 -4.39 9.65
CA MET A 42 -1.09 -3.01 9.67
C MET A 42 -2.21 -2.05 9.27
N THR A 43 -2.29 -0.92 9.95
CA THR A 43 -3.06 0.24 9.49
C THR A 43 -2.10 1.38 9.18
N LEU A 44 -2.07 1.81 7.92
CA LEU A 44 -1.31 2.97 7.47
C LEU A 44 -2.23 4.19 7.46
N LYS A 45 -1.82 5.27 8.13
CA LYS A 45 -2.46 6.58 8.10
C LYS A 45 -1.55 7.58 7.41
N GLU A 46 -2.05 8.22 6.36
CA GLU A 46 -1.36 9.28 5.64
C GLU A 46 -2.02 10.62 5.98
N TRP A 47 -1.18 11.61 6.29
CA TRP A 47 -1.63 12.92 6.74
C TRP A 47 -1.15 14.00 5.80
N LYS A 48 -2.03 14.91 5.40
CA LYS A 48 -1.66 16.20 4.83
C LYS A 48 -1.35 17.16 5.97
N VAL A 49 -0.17 17.78 5.91
CA VAL A 49 0.27 18.77 6.91
C VAL A 49 0.49 20.09 6.19
N ASP A 50 -0.19 21.13 6.61
CA ASP A 50 0.05 22.49 6.15
C ASP A 50 1.41 22.97 6.69
N ALA A 51 2.30 23.43 5.79
CA ALA A 51 3.67 23.76 6.14
C ALA A 51 3.81 25.04 6.98
N VAL A 52 2.79 25.90 6.99
CA VAL A 52 2.80 27.17 7.73
C VAL A 52 2.18 27.01 9.11
N THR A 53 1.00 26.39 9.17
CA THR A 53 0.21 26.28 10.40
C THR A 53 0.46 24.98 11.16
N ASN A 54 1.17 23.98 10.55
CA ASN A 54 1.32 22.62 11.04
C ASN A 54 -0.03 21.89 11.28
N HIS A 55 -1.12 22.44 10.73
CA HIS A 55 -2.42 21.78 10.78
C HIS A 55 -2.37 20.45 10.01
N LYS A 56 -2.91 19.40 10.63
CA LYS A 56 -2.87 18.02 10.14
C LYS A 56 -4.28 17.53 9.86
N ILE A 57 -4.55 17.06 8.63
CA ILE A 57 -5.78 16.38 8.26
C ILE A 57 -5.45 14.98 7.75
N LEU A 58 -6.28 14.00 8.12
CA LEU A 58 -6.15 12.65 7.59
C LEU A 58 -6.48 12.68 6.10
N ASP A 59 -5.56 12.18 5.26
CA ASP A 59 -5.71 12.13 3.81
C ASP A 59 -6.12 10.72 3.36
N HIS A 60 -5.36 9.71 3.80
CA HIS A 60 -5.62 8.33 3.46
C HIS A 60 -5.51 7.40 4.67
N LEU A 61 -6.35 6.34 4.67
CA LEU A 61 -6.27 5.20 5.56
C LEU A 61 -6.18 3.94 4.71
N THR A 62 -5.18 3.09 4.96
CA THR A 62 -5.06 1.76 4.33
C THR A 62 -4.97 0.70 5.40
N ILE A 63 -5.80 -0.34 5.29
CA ILE A 63 -5.85 -1.47 6.22
C ILE A 63 -5.38 -2.74 5.52
N TYR A 64 -4.49 -3.47 6.18
CA TYR A 64 -3.95 -4.75 5.74
C TYR A 64 -4.39 -5.87 6.70
N ASN A 65 -4.64 -7.06 6.17
CA ASN A 65 -4.99 -8.24 6.96
C ASN A 65 -3.76 -8.92 7.58
N GLU A 66 -4.00 -10.05 8.25
CA GLU A 66 -2.99 -10.87 8.93
C GLU A 66 -1.84 -11.36 8.03
N ILE A 67 -2.06 -11.46 6.72
CA ILE A 67 -1.06 -11.87 5.73
C ILE A 67 -0.53 -10.70 4.90
N GLY A 68 -0.76 -9.46 5.34
CA GLY A 68 -0.23 -8.25 4.71
C GLY A 68 -0.91 -7.85 3.39
N LYS A 69 -2.09 -8.39 3.07
CA LYS A 69 -2.87 -7.97 1.90
C LYS A 69 -3.77 -6.78 2.25
N LYS A 70 -3.82 -5.78 1.37
CA LYS A 70 -4.70 -4.62 1.51
C LYS A 70 -6.16 -5.08 1.39
N ILE A 71 -6.96 -4.85 2.45
CA ILE A 71 -8.39 -5.19 2.50
C ILE A 71 -9.30 -3.99 2.47
N GLU A 72 -8.78 -2.80 2.81
CA GLU A 72 -9.57 -1.57 2.81
C GLU A 72 -8.69 -0.35 2.54
N GLU A 73 -9.26 0.67 1.89
CA GLU A 73 -8.65 1.96 1.61
C GLU A 73 -9.72 3.04 1.67
N ILE A 74 -9.44 4.15 2.35
CA ILE A 74 -10.36 5.26 2.51
C ILE A 74 -9.60 6.55 2.19
N GLU A 75 -10.14 7.38 1.31
CA GLU A 75 -9.68 8.74 1.06
C GLU A 75 -10.57 9.73 1.80
N TYR A 76 -9.95 10.72 2.40
CA TYR A 76 -10.62 11.80 3.11
C TYR A 76 -10.36 13.15 2.45
N ASP A 77 -11.26 14.08 2.65
CA ASP A 77 -11.10 15.49 2.35
C ASP A 77 -11.57 16.34 3.54
N SER A 78 -11.67 17.66 3.36
CA SER A 78 -12.14 18.58 4.41
C SER A 78 -13.57 18.34 4.89
N LYS A 79 -14.37 17.56 4.15
CA LYS A 79 -15.76 17.22 4.47
C LYS A 79 -15.91 15.83 5.08
N GLY A 80 -14.81 15.08 5.24
CA GLY A 80 -14.78 13.72 5.78
C GLY A 80 -14.42 12.68 4.72
N GLN A 81 -15.07 11.51 4.75
CA GLN A 81 -14.82 10.45 3.78
C GLN A 81 -15.21 10.91 2.37
N LYS A 82 -14.26 10.89 1.43
CA LYS A 82 -14.51 11.15 0.01
C LYS A 82 -14.96 9.88 -0.71
N TRP A 83 -14.24 8.78 -0.49
CA TRP A 83 -14.60 7.45 -0.94
C TRP A 83 -13.95 6.38 -0.04
N ARG A 84 -14.47 5.16 -0.15
CA ARG A 84 -13.97 3.97 0.54
C ARG A 84 -13.97 2.78 -0.40
N LYS A 85 -12.92 1.96 -0.38
CA LYS A 85 -12.84 0.73 -1.15
C LYS A 85 -12.57 -0.44 -0.22
N LYS A 86 -13.26 -1.55 -0.46
CA LYS A 86 -12.96 -2.84 0.14
C LYS A 86 -12.46 -3.79 -0.93
N TYR A 87 -11.45 -4.59 -0.61
CA TYR A 87 -10.78 -5.49 -1.52
C TYR A 87 -11.01 -6.94 -1.11
N GLU A 88 -11.43 -7.75 -2.06
CA GLU A 88 -11.54 -9.19 -1.90
C GLU A 88 -10.49 -9.84 -2.81
N HIS A 89 -9.72 -10.78 -2.24
CA HIS A 89 -8.65 -11.46 -2.95
C HIS A 89 -9.10 -12.85 -3.39
N GLY A 90 -8.72 -13.26 -4.60
CA GLY A 90 -8.91 -14.61 -5.10
C GLY A 90 -7.86 -15.58 -4.56
N ALA A 91 -8.01 -16.87 -4.92
CA ALA A 91 -7.09 -17.94 -4.54
C ALA A 91 -5.64 -17.67 -5.01
N ASN A 92 -5.47 -16.96 -6.14
CA ASN A 92 -4.17 -16.54 -6.67
C ASN A 92 -3.54 -15.36 -5.89
N GLY A 93 -4.17 -14.89 -4.82
CA GLY A 93 -3.70 -13.79 -4.00
C GLY A 93 -3.88 -12.39 -4.59
N LYS A 94 -4.42 -12.26 -5.81
CA LYS A 94 -4.71 -10.98 -6.47
C LYS A 94 -6.10 -10.48 -6.10
N VAL A 95 -6.34 -9.18 -6.23
CA VAL A 95 -7.66 -8.58 -5.99
C VAL A 95 -8.64 -9.13 -7.04
N ALA A 96 -9.61 -9.93 -6.61
CA ALA A 96 -10.66 -10.45 -7.48
C ALA A 96 -11.83 -9.46 -7.60
N ARG A 97 -12.13 -8.71 -6.52
CA ARG A 97 -13.24 -7.77 -6.47
C ARG A 97 -12.91 -6.54 -5.60
N GLU A 98 -13.36 -5.37 -6.06
CA GLU A 98 -13.41 -4.13 -5.28
C GLU A 98 -14.85 -3.71 -5.09
N LEU A 99 -15.22 -3.36 -3.86
CA LEU A 99 -16.47 -2.68 -3.51
C LEU A 99 -16.14 -1.21 -3.30
N VAL A 100 -16.71 -0.32 -4.11
CA VAL A 100 -16.46 1.11 -4.04
C VAL A 100 -17.65 1.82 -3.41
N TYR A 101 -17.42 2.57 -2.35
CA TYR A 101 -18.42 3.33 -1.61
C TYR A 101 -18.16 4.83 -1.80
N ASN A 102 -19.24 5.60 -1.88
CA ASN A 102 -19.20 7.07 -2.01
C ASN A 102 -18.96 7.76 -0.64
N SER A 103 -18.99 9.08 -0.64
CA SER A 103 -18.82 9.92 0.56
C SER A 103 -19.87 9.66 1.65
N ALA A 104 -21.08 9.25 1.28
CA ALA A 104 -22.14 8.87 2.22
C ALA A 104 -22.04 7.39 2.68
N ASN A 105 -20.90 6.73 2.43
CA ASN A 105 -20.65 5.32 2.72
C ASN A 105 -21.69 4.35 2.11
N ARG A 106 -22.32 4.74 1.01
CA ARG A 106 -23.23 3.90 0.23
C ARG A 106 -22.47 3.27 -0.92
N LEU A 107 -22.74 1.97 -1.19
CA LEU A 107 -22.15 1.27 -2.33
C LEU A 107 -22.48 2.00 -3.62
N ASP A 108 -21.46 2.37 -4.39
CA ASP A 108 -21.55 3.08 -5.65
C ASP A 108 -21.37 2.13 -6.83
N ASN A 109 -20.27 1.37 -6.81
CA ASN A 109 -19.99 0.41 -7.85
C ASN A 109 -19.20 -0.80 -7.32
N ILE A 110 -19.23 -1.88 -8.12
CA ILE A 110 -18.48 -3.10 -7.88
C ILE A 110 -17.57 -3.30 -9.09
N ARG A 111 -16.28 -3.58 -8.86
CA ARG A 111 -15.33 -3.94 -9.90
C ARG A 111 -14.90 -5.38 -9.72
N LYS A 112 -14.84 -6.15 -10.81
CA LYS A 112 -14.29 -7.51 -10.84
C LYS A 112 -13.15 -7.56 -11.83
N TYR A 113 -12.13 -8.36 -11.52
CA TYR A 113 -10.92 -8.46 -12.31
C TYR A 113 -10.67 -9.89 -12.78
N GLU A 114 -10.31 -10.01 -14.04
CA GLU A 114 -9.70 -11.21 -14.59
C GLU A 114 -8.23 -10.95 -14.89
N TYR A 115 -7.42 -11.98 -14.74
CA TYR A 115 -5.97 -11.95 -14.92
C TYR A 115 -5.56 -12.96 -15.98
N ASP A 116 -4.50 -12.64 -16.75
CA ASP A 116 -3.85 -13.56 -17.67
C ASP A 116 -2.94 -14.55 -16.92
N GLU A 117 -2.34 -15.48 -17.66
CA GLU A 117 -1.42 -16.50 -17.13
C GLU A 117 -0.17 -15.92 -16.46
N PHE A 118 0.25 -14.71 -16.86
CA PHE A 118 1.36 -13.97 -16.25
C PHE A 118 0.91 -13.14 -15.01
N GLY A 119 -0.39 -13.18 -14.69
CA GLY A 119 -0.98 -12.48 -13.58
C GLY A 119 -1.12 -10.97 -13.79
N ARG A 120 -1.14 -10.49 -15.02
CA ARG A 120 -1.48 -9.13 -15.41
C ARG A 120 -3.00 -9.03 -15.57
N ARG A 121 -3.59 -7.84 -15.33
CA ARG A 121 -5.04 -7.63 -15.54
C ARG A 121 -5.37 -7.87 -17.02
N LYS A 122 -6.36 -8.73 -17.29
CA LYS A 122 -6.87 -8.99 -18.61
C LYS A 122 -8.17 -8.22 -18.86
N ILE A 123 -9.09 -8.27 -17.91
CA ILE A 123 -10.39 -7.58 -18.01
C ILE A 123 -10.74 -6.99 -16.65
N GLU A 124 -11.35 -5.79 -16.67
CA GLU A 124 -12.00 -5.13 -15.52
C GLU A 124 -13.47 -4.96 -15.87
N TYR A 125 -14.37 -5.59 -15.12
CA TYR A 125 -15.81 -5.40 -15.22
C TYR A 125 -16.27 -4.41 -14.17
N ILE A 126 -17.14 -3.47 -14.53
CA ILE A 126 -17.70 -2.43 -13.66
C ILE A 126 -19.20 -2.57 -13.62
N TYR A 127 -19.72 -2.90 -12.45
CA TYR A 127 -21.14 -3.05 -12.15
C TYR A 127 -21.62 -1.86 -11.32
N ASP A 128 -22.92 -1.52 -11.42
CA ASP A 128 -23.54 -0.60 -10.47
C ASP A 128 -23.79 -1.28 -9.10
N ALA A 129 -24.30 -0.51 -8.15
CA ALA A 129 -24.61 -1.01 -6.80
C ALA A 129 -25.65 -2.14 -6.78
N LYS A 130 -26.48 -2.27 -7.84
CA LYS A 130 -27.50 -3.31 -8.00
C LYS A 130 -26.95 -4.58 -8.68
N GLY A 131 -25.66 -4.59 -9.05
CA GLY A 131 -25.01 -5.71 -9.72
C GLY A 131 -25.25 -5.76 -11.24
N LYS A 132 -25.80 -4.71 -11.86
CA LYS A 132 -25.95 -4.62 -13.31
C LYS A 132 -24.62 -4.17 -13.95
N LEU A 133 -24.11 -4.95 -14.91
CA LEU A 133 -22.92 -4.59 -15.68
C LEU A 133 -23.14 -3.26 -16.43
N LYS A 134 -22.25 -2.30 -16.21
CA LYS A 134 -22.28 -0.99 -16.89
C LYS A 134 -21.27 -0.90 -18.02
N ARG A 135 -20.07 -1.39 -17.80
CA ARG A 135 -18.96 -1.38 -18.78
C ARG A 135 -17.90 -2.36 -18.37
N TYR A 136 -17.01 -2.66 -19.28
CA TYR A 136 -15.77 -3.37 -19.01
C TYR A 136 -14.61 -2.72 -19.75
N LYS A 137 -13.38 -2.98 -19.28
CA LYS A 137 -12.14 -2.59 -19.93
C LYS A 137 -11.35 -3.85 -20.24
N VAL A 138 -10.76 -3.89 -21.43
CA VAL A 138 -9.80 -4.93 -21.84
C VAL A 138 -8.41 -4.30 -21.81
N TYR A 139 -7.43 -5.03 -21.30
CA TYR A 139 -6.03 -4.62 -21.24
C TYR A 139 -5.23 -5.41 -22.25
N GLU A 140 -4.53 -4.72 -23.15
CA GLU A 140 -3.59 -5.28 -24.09
C GLU A 140 -2.17 -4.87 -23.70
N TYR A 141 -1.25 -5.83 -23.70
CA TYR A 141 0.14 -5.62 -23.31
C TYR A 141 1.01 -5.84 -24.55
N ILE A 142 1.49 -4.75 -25.13
CA ILE A 142 2.35 -4.77 -26.31
C ILE A 142 3.80 -4.70 -25.83
N ALA A 143 4.62 -5.71 -26.16
CA ALA A 143 6.04 -5.69 -25.87
C ALA A 143 6.72 -4.56 -26.67
N GLY A 144 7.58 -3.78 -26.03
CA GLY A 144 8.45 -2.84 -26.73
C GLY A 144 9.51 -3.58 -27.53
N GLU A 145 9.94 -3.01 -28.66
CA GLU A 145 11.11 -3.50 -29.38
C GLU A 145 12.36 -3.28 -28.52
N GLU A 146 13.12 -4.34 -28.27
CA GLU A 146 14.45 -4.23 -27.68
C GLU A 146 15.34 -3.43 -28.66
N LYS A 147 15.89 -2.29 -28.20
CA LYS A 147 16.86 -1.48 -28.95
C LYS A 147 18.27 -1.94 -28.64
#